data_6537730ad6049698a8756744ff49c733
#
_entry.id   6537730ad6049698a8756744ff49c733
#
_cell.length_a   1.000
_cell.length_b   1.000
_cell.length_c   1.000
_cell.angle_alpha   90.00
_cell.angle_beta   90.00
_cell.angle_gamma   90.00
#
_symmetry.space_group_name_H-M   'P 1'
#
loop_
_entity.id
_entity.type
_entity.pdbx_description
1 polymer ?
#
loop_
_entity_poly.entity_id
_entity_poly.type
_entity_poly.pdbx_seq_one_letter_code
_entity_poly.pdbx_strand_id
1 'polypeptide(L)'
;EIESESVGFTIYSPPFSSLFTYSNSDRDMGNSKSEGQFFQHFGYLTDELLRITMPGRLMAVHCMQLTTSKANDGFIGIRDFRGDLIRLMQSKGWIYHSEVCIWKDPVVAMQRTKALGLLHKTIKKDSSMSRQGLADYLLVFRKPGQNVVPISHTPEQFPVTLWQRYASPVWFDINQTRTLNYREARHEDDVKHICPLQLDVIERALELWSAPNDLVFSPFLGVGSEGYCSVKMGRRFIGSELKPSYFDQAVKNMEDAKRETMDLFAVGVE
;
A
#
# COMPACT_ATOMS: atom_id res chain seq x y z
N GLU A 1 -1.50 -14.96 17.24
CA GLU A 1 -0.05 -14.76 17.00
C GLU A 1 0.32 -15.39 15.66
N ILE A 2 1.10 -14.67 14.81
CA ILE A 2 1.55 -15.20 13.51
C ILE A 2 2.88 -15.92 13.73
N GLU A 3 2.98 -17.14 13.21
CA GLU A 3 4.19 -17.97 13.30
C GLU A 3 5.35 -17.31 12.55
N SER A 4 6.59 -17.47 13.06
CA SER A 4 7.80 -17.01 12.38
C SER A 4 7.95 -17.69 11.03
N GLU A 5 8.42 -16.93 10.03
CA GLU A 5 8.73 -17.45 8.68
C GLU A 5 7.56 -18.18 7.99
N SER A 6 6.32 -17.74 8.26
CA SER A 6 5.10 -18.34 7.70
C SER A 6 4.44 -17.48 6.61
N VAL A 7 4.77 -16.20 6.52
CA VAL A 7 4.17 -15.25 5.56
C VAL A 7 4.96 -15.25 4.24
N GLY A 8 4.27 -15.58 3.14
CA GLY A 8 4.84 -15.61 1.80
C GLY A 8 4.97 -14.23 1.17
N PHE A 9 4.06 -13.30 1.47
CA PHE A 9 4.08 -11.94 0.95
C PHE A 9 3.35 -10.97 1.90
N THR A 10 3.87 -9.77 2.05
CA THR A 10 3.21 -8.69 2.80
C THR A 10 3.00 -7.50 1.85
N ILE A 11 1.80 -6.93 1.85
CA ILE A 11 1.48 -5.71 1.09
C ILE A 11 0.58 -4.81 1.91
N TYR A 12 0.90 -3.52 1.97
CA TYR A 12 0.12 -2.53 2.71
C TYR A 12 0.49 -1.09 2.35
N SER A 13 -0.39 -0.18 2.78
CA SER A 13 -0.14 1.27 2.81
C SER A 13 -0.08 1.69 4.29
N PRO A 14 1.06 2.13 4.82
CA PRO A 14 1.15 2.56 6.21
C PRO A 14 0.42 3.89 6.43
N PRO A 15 0.07 4.25 7.66
CA PRO A 15 -0.26 5.63 7.99
C PRO A 15 0.87 6.57 7.55
N PHE A 16 0.53 7.71 6.96
CA PHE A 16 1.52 8.69 6.49
C PHE A 16 1.93 9.62 7.64
N SER A 17 2.69 9.10 8.60
CA SER A 17 3.09 9.82 9.80
C SER A 17 1.87 10.41 10.55
N SER A 18 1.99 11.57 11.15
CA SER A 18 0.90 12.30 11.82
C SER A 18 -0.03 13.08 10.86
N LEU A 19 -0.01 12.75 9.54
CA LEU A 19 -0.84 13.46 8.56
C LEU A 19 -2.34 13.19 8.77
N PHE A 20 -2.69 11.98 9.21
CA PHE A 20 -4.07 11.56 9.47
C PHE A 20 -4.15 10.75 10.76
N THR A 21 -5.12 11.08 11.60
CA THR A 21 -5.55 10.28 12.74
C THR A 21 -6.72 9.42 12.30
N TYR A 22 -6.59 8.11 12.41
CA TYR A 22 -7.62 7.14 11.96
C TYR A 22 -8.54 6.68 13.08
N SER A 23 -8.06 6.74 14.33
CA SER A 23 -8.83 6.40 15.52
C SER A 23 -8.35 7.19 16.74
N ASN A 24 -9.12 7.18 17.83
CA ASN A 24 -8.73 7.76 19.11
C ASN A 24 -7.88 6.80 19.98
N SER A 25 -7.42 5.69 19.42
CA SER A 25 -6.64 4.69 20.15
C SER A 25 -5.18 5.10 20.26
N ASP A 26 -4.58 4.92 21.44
CA ASP A 26 -3.13 5.08 21.63
C ASP A 26 -2.29 4.09 20.81
N ARG A 27 -2.93 3.04 20.26
CA ARG A 27 -2.31 2.06 19.35
C ARG A 27 -2.28 2.52 17.90
N ASP A 28 -2.98 3.61 17.57
CA ASP A 28 -2.97 4.18 16.22
C ASP A 28 -1.69 4.98 16.02
N MET A 29 -0.83 4.52 15.12
CA MET A 29 0.43 5.18 14.78
C MET A 29 0.21 6.59 14.20
N GLY A 30 -0.96 6.89 13.62
CA GLY A 30 -1.36 8.22 13.17
C GLY A 30 -1.48 9.25 14.32
N ASN A 31 -1.59 8.78 15.57
CA ASN A 31 -1.61 9.62 16.77
C ASN A 31 -0.22 9.93 17.33
N SER A 32 0.85 9.55 16.65
CA SER A 32 2.21 9.86 17.07
C SER A 32 2.43 11.37 17.18
N LYS A 33 2.99 11.82 18.30
CA LYS A 33 3.20 13.25 18.61
C LYS A 33 4.30 13.90 17.77
N SER A 34 5.17 13.08 17.19
CA SER A 34 6.28 13.51 16.34
C SER A 34 6.61 12.43 15.31
N GLU A 35 7.28 12.83 14.24
CA GLU A 35 7.79 11.94 13.22
C GLU A 35 8.78 10.90 13.79
N GLY A 36 9.65 11.33 14.71
CA GLY A 36 10.57 10.42 15.42
C GLY A 36 9.83 9.34 16.21
N GLN A 37 8.74 9.69 16.89
CA GLN A 37 7.91 8.72 17.61
C GLN A 37 7.20 7.76 16.64
N PHE A 38 6.69 8.28 15.51
CA PHE A 38 6.10 7.45 14.46
C PHE A 38 7.09 6.38 13.98
N PHE A 39 8.31 6.80 13.58
CA PHE A 39 9.32 5.86 13.09
C PHE A 39 9.83 4.91 14.17
N GLN A 40 9.84 5.32 15.43
CA GLN A 40 10.16 4.42 16.55
C GLN A 40 9.11 3.30 16.65
N HIS A 41 7.81 3.63 16.64
CA HIS A 41 6.72 2.65 16.70
C HIS A 41 6.69 1.79 15.44
N PHE A 42 6.89 2.38 14.27
CA PHE A 42 6.96 1.66 13.01
C PHE A 42 8.14 0.69 12.96
N GLY A 43 9.24 1.02 13.66
CA GLY A 43 10.39 0.14 13.83
C GLY A 43 10.06 -1.19 14.51
N TYR A 44 9.19 -1.19 15.53
CA TYR A 44 8.73 -2.44 16.18
C TYR A 44 7.90 -3.30 15.21
N LEU A 45 7.01 -2.68 14.44
CA LEU A 45 6.29 -3.39 13.39
C LEU A 45 7.23 -3.99 12.36
N THR A 46 8.26 -3.22 11.96
CA THR A 46 9.24 -3.65 10.95
C THR A 46 10.03 -4.88 11.42
N ASP A 47 10.38 -4.97 12.71
CA ASP A 47 11.03 -6.13 13.32
C ASP A 47 10.11 -7.37 13.27
N GLU A 48 8.81 -7.21 13.60
CA GLU A 48 7.84 -8.29 13.52
C GLU A 48 7.58 -8.74 12.08
N LEU A 49 7.50 -7.82 11.12
CA LEU A 49 7.37 -8.15 9.71
C LEU A 49 8.59 -8.96 9.22
N LEU A 50 9.80 -8.63 9.69
CA LEU A 50 10.99 -9.41 9.36
C LEU A 50 10.92 -10.81 9.97
N ARG A 51 10.42 -10.95 11.21
CA ARG A 51 10.27 -12.24 11.89
C ARG A 51 9.31 -13.17 11.15
N ILE A 52 8.12 -12.68 10.77
CA ILE A 52 7.05 -13.51 10.19
C ILE A 52 7.25 -13.82 8.70
N THR A 53 7.98 -12.99 7.96
CA THR A 53 8.21 -13.21 6.53
C THR A 53 9.15 -14.38 6.30
N MET A 54 8.85 -15.24 5.34
CA MET A 54 9.72 -16.35 4.92
C MET A 54 11.05 -15.83 4.36
N PRO A 55 12.19 -16.53 4.58
CA PRO A 55 13.48 -16.15 4.02
C PRO A 55 13.44 -15.98 2.50
N GLY A 56 14.07 -14.93 1.99
CA GLY A 56 14.13 -14.63 0.56
C GLY A 56 12.83 -14.13 -0.07
N ARG A 57 11.74 -14.04 0.70
CA ARG A 57 10.44 -13.53 0.23
C ARG A 57 10.37 -12.00 0.36
N LEU A 58 9.37 -11.43 -0.28
CA LEU A 58 9.24 -9.99 -0.49
C LEU A 58 8.11 -9.39 0.36
N MET A 59 8.25 -8.10 0.59
CA MET A 59 7.23 -7.22 1.15
C MET A 59 7.13 -5.96 0.28
N ALA A 60 5.91 -5.50 0.01
CA ALA A 60 5.64 -4.29 -0.73
C ALA A 60 4.96 -3.24 0.17
N VAL A 61 5.50 -2.04 0.21
CA VAL A 61 5.01 -0.91 1.01
C VAL A 61 4.63 0.23 0.08
N HIS A 62 3.33 0.53 0.01
CA HIS A 62 2.85 1.67 -0.76
C HIS A 62 3.04 2.96 0.04
N CYS A 63 3.62 3.97 -0.56
CA CYS A 63 3.78 5.28 0.07
C CYS A 63 3.78 6.42 -0.96
N MET A 64 3.73 7.64 -0.45
CA MET A 64 3.94 8.86 -1.23
C MET A 64 4.82 9.82 -0.44
N GLN A 65 5.40 10.81 -1.11
CA GLN A 65 6.05 11.92 -0.44
C GLN A 65 5.02 12.82 0.25
N LEU A 66 5.40 13.44 1.35
CA LEU A 66 4.52 14.35 2.08
C LEU A 66 4.74 15.80 1.65
N THR A 67 3.66 16.53 1.48
CA THR A 67 3.73 17.96 1.16
C THR A 67 3.92 18.78 2.43
N THR A 68 4.78 19.79 2.36
CA THR A 68 4.86 20.83 3.39
C THR A 68 3.96 22.01 3.05
N SER A 69 3.56 22.74 4.07
CA SER A 69 2.75 23.94 3.95
C SER A 69 3.41 25.13 4.65
N LYS A 70 3.17 26.35 4.12
CA LYS A 70 3.73 27.57 4.73
C LYS A 70 3.23 27.80 6.15
N ALA A 71 2.00 27.35 6.45
CA ALA A 71 1.37 27.53 7.77
C ALA A 71 2.00 26.61 8.82
N ASN A 72 2.26 25.35 8.49
CA ASN A 72 2.73 24.36 9.46
C ASN A 72 4.26 24.21 9.46
N ASP A 73 4.89 24.37 8.30
CA ASP A 73 6.32 24.07 8.10
C ASP A 73 7.16 25.33 7.81
N GLY A 74 6.51 26.48 7.58
CA GLY A 74 7.17 27.74 7.21
C GLY A 74 7.56 27.85 5.74
N PHE A 75 7.47 26.76 4.96
CA PHE A 75 7.83 26.72 3.53
C PHE A 75 6.94 25.77 2.75
N ILE A 76 6.94 25.93 1.42
CA ILE A 76 6.30 25.02 0.46
C ILE A 76 7.36 24.11 -0.14
N GLY A 77 7.19 22.80 0.02
CA GLY A 77 8.16 21.81 -0.45
C GLY A 77 7.63 20.38 -0.28
N ILE A 78 8.57 19.47 -0.15
CA ILE A 78 8.32 18.03 0.01
C ILE A 78 9.13 17.54 1.21
N ARG A 79 8.51 16.67 2.01
CA ARG A 79 9.17 15.91 3.08
C ARG A 79 9.43 14.50 2.56
N ASP A 80 10.67 14.03 2.70
CA ASP A 80 11.13 12.75 2.14
C ASP A 80 10.70 11.54 2.99
N PHE A 81 9.39 11.33 3.12
CA PHE A 81 8.83 10.19 3.84
C PHE A 81 9.22 8.84 3.22
N ARG A 82 9.27 8.77 1.88
CA ARG A 82 9.75 7.57 1.16
C ARG A 82 11.18 7.19 1.57
N GLY A 83 12.09 8.15 1.56
CA GLY A 83 13.49 7.90 1.95
C GLY A 83 13.62 7.49 3.41
N ASP A 84 12.81 8.06 4.31
CA ASP A 84 12.81 7.70 5.73
C ASP A 84 12.33 6.26 5.95
N LEU A 85 11.30 5.83 5.23
CA LEU A 85 10.85 4.42 5.23
C LEU A 85 11.97 3.48 4.74
N ILE A 86 12.63 3.81 3.63
CA ILE A 86 13.73 2.99 3.09
C ILE A 86 14.86 2.86 4.11
N ARG A 87 15.29 3.98 4.71
CA ARG A 87 16.36 4.00 5.72
C ARG A 87 16.00 3.18 6.95
N LEU A 88 14.76 3.31 7.44
CA LEU A 88 14.28 2.51 8.56
C LEU A 88 14.31 1.02 8.23
N MET A 89 13.70 0.61 7.11
CA MET A 89 13.65 -0.80 6.70
C MET A 89 15.05 -1.41 6.58
N GLN A 90 15.99 -0.69 5.94
CA GLN A 90 17.37 -1.15 5.81
C GLN A 90 18.06 -1.25 7.19
N SER A 91 17.83 -0.32 8.11
CA SER A 91 18.38 -0.37 9.47
C SER A 91 17.88 -1.55 10.28
N LYS A 92 16.72 -2.10 9.92
CA LYS A 92 16.10 -3.28 10.52
C LYS A 92 16.46 -4.61 9.83
N GLY A 93 17.36 -4.57 8.85
CA GLY A 93 17.88 -5.76 8.17
C GLY A 93 17.15 -6.16 6.90
N TRP A 94 16.19 -5.39 6.43
CA TRP A 94 15.58 -5.60 5.13
C TRP A 94 16.52 -5.18 4.00
N ILE A 95 16.53 -5.93 2.91
CA ILE A 95 17.19 -5.55 1.67
C ILE A 95 16.23 -4.69 0.86
N TYR A 96 16.61 -3.45 0.54
CA TYR A 96 15.87 -2.63 -0.42
C TYR A 96 16.05 -3.25 -1.81
N HIS A 97 15.00 -3.91 -2.29
CA HIS A 97 15.08 -4.76 -3.49
C HIS A 97 14.80 -3.98 -4.77
N SER A 98 13.70 -3.24 -4.79
CA SER A 98 13.26 -2.46 -5.95
C SER A 98 12.17 -1.46 -5.56
N GLU A 99 11.78 -0.63 -6.51
CA GLU A 99 10.59 0.22 -6.37
C GLU A 99 9.89 0.42 -7.71
N VAL A 100 8.62 0.73 -7.64
CA VAL A 100 7.81 1.14 -8.78
C VAL A 100 7.23 2.51 -8.49
N CYS A 101 7.39 3.45 -9.43
CA CYS A 101 6.69 4.73 -9.42
C CYS A 101 5.29 4.53 -10.02
N ILE A 102 4.25 4.89 -9.27
CA ILE A 102 2.86 4.85 -9.74
C ILE A 102 2.48 6.26 -10.17
N TRP A 103 2.23 6.41 -11.46
CA TRP A 103 1.82 7.70 -12.02
C TRP A 103 0.46 8.13 -11.48
N LYS A 104 0.32 9.43 -11.22
CA LYS A 104 -0.94 10.07 -10.84
C LYS A 104 -1.26 11.22 -11.75
N ASP A 105 -2.53 11.34 -12.12
CA ASP A 105 -3.03 12.51 -12.83
C ASP A 105 -2.84 13.77 -11.97
N PRO A 106 -2.11 14.80 -12.47
CA PRO A 106 -1.82 16.00 -11.69
C PRO A 106 -3.08 16.83 -11.37
N VAL A 107 -4.13 16.76 -12.19
CA VAL A 107 -5.40 17.47 -11.93
C VAL A 107 -6.14 16.80 -10.76
N VAL A 108 -6.19 15.48 -10.76
CA VAL A 108 -6.78 14.70 -9.65
C VAL A 108 -6.00 14.93 -8.37
N ALA A 109 -4.67 14.91 -8.42
CA ALA A 109 -3.80 15.20 -7.28
C ALA A 109 -4.02 16.61 -6.74
N MET A 110 -4.16 17.60 -7.61
CA MET A 110 -4.44 18.99 -7.24
C MET A 110 -5.79 19.14 -6.52
N GLN A 111 -6.83 18.48 -7.04
CA GLN A 111 -8.16 18.54 -6.43
C GLN A 111 -8.18 17.91 -5.03
N ARG A 112 -7.44 16.82 -4.84
CA ARG A 112 -7.35 16.11 -3.55
C ARG A 112 -6.51 16.85 -2.52
N THR A 113 -5.33 17.32 -2.90
CA THR A 113 -4.37 17.92 -1.96
C THR A 113 -4.56 19.42 -1.76
N LYS A 114 -5.24 20.10 -2.69
CA LYS A 114 -5.35 21.57 -2.75
C LYS A 114 -4.02 22.30 -2.59
N ALA A 115 -2.92 21.65 -2.99
CA ALA A 115 -1.58 22.15 -2.78
C ALA A 115 -1.27 23.31 -3.72
N LEU A 116 -0.99 24.47 -3.15
CA LEU A 116 -0.80 25.73 -3.89
C LEU A 116 0.30 25.64 -4.98
N GLY A 117 1.40 24.95 -4.69
CA GLY A 117 2.53 24.80 -5.63
C GLY A 117 2.21 24.00 -6.89
N LEU A 118 1.07 23.32 -6.97
CA LEU A 118 0.66 22.51 -8.12
C LEU A 118 -0.31 23.25 -9.06
N LEU A 119 -0.81 24.43 -8.68
CA LEU A 119 -1.84 25.12 -9.42
C LEU A 119 -1.25 25.80 -10.69
N HIS A 120 -1.95 25.70 -11.83
CA HIS A 120 -1.59 26.35 -13.07
C HIS A 120 -1.39 27.88 -12.92
N LYS A 121 -2.20 28.55 -12.08
CA LYS A 121 -2.04 29.97 -11.76
C LYS A 121 -0.68 30.28 -11.12
N THR A 122 -0.09 29.34 -10.38
CA THR A 122 1.22 29.51 -9.76
C THR A 122 2.33 29.55 -10.80
N ILE A 123 2.25 28.70 -11.84
CA ILE A 123 3.19 28.72 -12.97
C ILE A 123 3.16 30.09 -13.69
N LYS A 124 1.97 30.64 -13.89
CA LYS A 124 1.81 31.94 -14.55
C LYS A 124 2.33 33.11 -13.72
N LYS A 125 2.27 33.00 -12.40
CA LYS A 125 2.71 34.07 -11.49
C LYS A 125 4.21 33.97 -11.20
N ASP A 126 4.67 32.77 -10.86
CA ASP A 126 6.05 32.45 -10.54
C ASP A 126 6.27 30.94 -10.69
N SER A 127 6.91 30.54 -11.79
CA SER A 127 7.14 29.13 -12.08
C SER A 127 8.11 28.47 -11.10
N SER A 128 8.99 29.25 -10.46
CA SER A 128 9.92 28.73 -9.44
C SER A 128 9.21 28.24 -8.17
N MET A 129 8.00 28.72 -7.92
CA MET A 129 7.13 28.28 -6.82
C MET A 129 6.20 27.13 -7.20
N SER A 130 6.21 26.73 -8.48
CA SER A 130 5.44 25.60 -8.98
C SER A 130 6.17 24.29 -8.68
N ARG A 131 5.44 23.23 -8.37
CA ARG A 131 5.97 21.87 -8.32
C ARG A 131 5.09 20.93 -9.13
N GLN A 132 5.67 19.81 -9.53
CA GLN A 132 4.96 18.72 -10.20
C GLN A 132 4.01 18.03 -9.25
N GLY A 133 3.07 17.23 -9.79
CA GLY A 133 2.28 16.30 -9.03
C GLY A 133 3.17 15.27 -8.33
N LEU A 134 2.71 14.77 -7.19
CA LEU A 134 3.40 13.70 -6.49
C LEU A 134 2.93 12.36 -7.04
N ALA A 135 3.88 11.50 -7.40
CA ALA A 135 3.62 10.10 -7.66
C ALA A 135 3.42 9.35 -6.34
N ASP A 136 2.82 8.16 -6.42
CA ASP A 136 2.95 7.16 -5.38
C ASP A 136 4.10 6.22 -5.72
N TYR A 137 4.55 5.49 -4.71
CA TYR A 137 5.63 4.52 -4.83
C TYR A 137 5.20 3.20 -4.19
N LEU A 138 5.55 2.11 -4.82
CA LEU A 138 5.50 0.79 -4.24
C LEU A 138 6.95 0.36 -3.96
N LEU A 139 7.36 0.47 -2.70
CA LEU A 139 8.69 0.09 -2.24
C LEU A 139 8.72 -1.40 -1.98
N VAL A 140 9.67 -2.11 -2.54
CA VAL A 140 9.80 -3.56 -2.39
C VAL A 140 11.03 -3.90 -1.58
N PHE A 141 10.83 -4.66 -0.52
CA PHE A 141 11.88 -5.12 0.38
C PHE A 141 11.94 -6.64 0.37
N ARG A 142 13.15 -7.19 0.49
CA ARG A 142 13.38 -8.62 0.58
C ARG A 142 13.95 -9.00 1.94
N LYS A 143 13.39 -10.03 2.57
CA LYS A 143 14.02 -10.64 3.73
C LYS A 143 15.31 -11.35 3.30
N PRO A 144 16.45 -11.18 4.01
CA PRO A 144 17.65 -11.98 3.77
C PRO A 144 17.37 -13.48 3.83
N GLY A 145 18.17 -14.26 3.12
CA GLY A 145 18.05 -15.71 3.07
C GLY A 145 17.66 -16.21 1.67
N GLN A 146 17.58 -17.54 1.55
CA GLN A 146 17.24 -18.23 0.31
C GLN A 146 15.73 -18.49 0.25
N ASN A 147 15.09 -18.15 -0.86
CA ASN A 147 13.72 -18.55 -1.13
C ASN A 147 13.70 -20.02 -1.59
N VAL A 148 13.27 -20.92 -0.69
CA VAL A 148 13.20 -22.36 -0.96
C VAL A 148 11.95 -22.76 -1.77
N VAL A 149 10.97 -21.85 -1.89
CA VAL A 149 9.75 -22.04 -2.68
C VAL A 149 9.66 -20.92 -3.71
N PRO A 150 10.31 -21.07 -4.88
CA PRO A 150 10.28 -20.06 -5.92
C PRO A 150 8.87 -19.75 -6.41
N ILE A 151 8.60 -18.48 -6.68
CA ILE A 151 7.40 -18.04 -7.37
C ILE A 151 7.70 -18.18 -8.86
N SER A 152 6.94 -19.03 -9.54
CA SER A 152 7.14 -19.30 -10.96
C SER A 152 5.84 -19.13 -11.74
N HIS A 153 5.95 -18.67 -12.98
CA HIS A 153 4.84 -18.52 -13.91
C HIS A 153 5.14 -19.27 -15.19
N THR A 154 4.10 -19.86 -15.79
CA THR A 154 4.23 -20.37 -17.16
C THR A 154 4.17 -19.23 -18.17
N PRO A 155 4.68 -19.41 -19.41
CA PRO A 155 4.58 -18.38 -20.45
C PRO A 155 3.12 -17.95 -20.75
N GLU A 156 2.16 -18.85 -20.56
CA GLU A 156 0.72 -18.57 -20.75
C GLU A 156 0.16 -17.71 -19.61
N GLN A 157 0.57 -17.99 -18.36
CA GLN A 157 0.17 -17.21 -17.19
C GLN A 157 0.79 -15.82 -17.19
N PHE A 158 2.02 -15.71 -17.69
CA PHE A 158 2.77 -14.45 -17.68
C PHE A 158 3.42 -14.19 -19.06
N PRO A 159 2.62 -13.84 -20.08
CA PRO A 159 3.12 -13.59 -21.44
C PRO A 159 4.02 -12.36 -21.49
N VAL A 160 4.87 -12.28 -22.52
CA VAL A 160 5.86 -11.19 -22.71
C VAL A 160 5.22 -9.80 -22.66
N THR A 161 4.01 -9.63 -23.21
CA THR A 161 3.28 -8.36 -23.19
C THR A 161 2.91 -7.94 -21.78
N LEU A 162 2.53 -8.88 -20.91
CA LEU A 162 2.26 -8.62 -19.50
C LEU A 162 3.56 -8.29 -18.75
N TRP A 163 4.62 -9.07 -19.02
CA TRP A 163 5.95 -8.81 -18.45
C TRP A 163 6.45 -7.39 -18.77
N GLN A 164 6.35 -6.94 -20.03
CA GLN A 164 6.78 -5.59 -20.43
C GLN A 164 6.07 -4.49 -19.65
N ARG A 165 4.78 -4.68 -19.35
CA ARG A 165 3.99 -3.73 -18.53
C ARG A 165 4.43 -3.73 -17.07
N TYR A 166 4.63 -4.91 -16.49
CA TYR A 166 4.91 -5.06 -15.06
C TYR A 166 6.37 -4.79 -14.71
N ALA A 167 7.30 -5.08 -15.63
CA ALA A 167 8.73 -4.78 -15.48
C ALA A 167 9.06 -3.28 -15.62
N SER A 168 8.11 -2.45 -16.06
CA SER A 168 8.33 -1.00 -16.16
C SER A 168 8.56 -0.40 -14.77
N PRO A 169 9.57 0.47 -14.60
CA PRO A 169 9.80 1.18 -13.34
C PRO A 169 8.71 2.22 -13.03
N VAL A 170 7.84 2.52 -14.00
CA VAL A 170 6.70 3.43 -13.84
C VAL A 170 5.45 2.75 -14.36
N TRP A 171 4.45 2.62 -13.50
CA TRP A 171 3.12 2.12 -13.88
C TRP A 171 2.20 3.29 -14.21
N PHE A 172 1.96 3.50 -15.51
CA PHE A 172 1.12 4.59 -16.03
C PHE A 172 -0.36 4.25 -16.09
N ASP A 173 -0.69 2.97 -16.11
CA ASP A 173 -2.00 2.42 -16.44
C ASP A 173 -2.78 1.93 -15.21
N ILE A 174 -2.41 2.38 -14.02
CA ILE A 174 -3.16 2.13 -12.78
C ILE A 174 -4.45 2.95 -12.80
N ASN A 175 -5.59 2.28 -12.68
CA ASN A 175 -6.87 2.96 -12.53
C ASN A 175 -7.00 3.53 -11.11
N GLN A 176 -6.86 4.83 -10.98
CA GLN A 176 -6.85 5.54 -9.69
C GLN A 176 -8.19 5.47 -8.95
N THR A 177 -9.29 5.14 -9.62
CA THR A 177 -10.64 5.04 -9.04
C THR A 177 -11.06 3.61 -8.75
N ARG A 178 -10.29 2.61 -9.18
CA ARG A 178 -10.56 1.20 -8.91
C ARG A 178 -10.13 0.83 -7.49
N THR A 179 -10.97 1.18 -6.53
CA THR A 179 -10.79 0.93 -5.09
C THR A 179 -12.06 0.32 -4.51
N LEU A 180 -11.96 -0.38 -3.37
CA LEU A 180 -13.16 -0.81 -2.65
C LEU A 180 -13.95 0.38 -2.13
N ASN A 181 -15.27 0.19 -1.97
CA ASN A 181 -16.14 1.19 -1.39
C ASN A 181 -15.87 1.31 0.12
N TYR A 182 -15.38 2.46 0.56
CA TYR A 182 -15.11 2.75 1.96
C TYR A 182 -16.19 3.62 2.62
N ARG A 183 -17.15 4.14 1.83
CA ARG A 183 -18.14 5.12 2.31
C ARG A 183 -19.11 4.52 3.31
N GLU A 184 -19.44 3.24 3.16
CA GLU A 184 -20.36 2.53 4.05
C GLU A 184 -19.75 2.25 5.44
N ALA A 185 -18.43 2.11 5.53
CA ALA A 185 -17.71 1.88 6.79
C ALA A 185 -17.40 3.18 7.55
N ARG A 186 -17.73 4.33 6.97
CA ARG A 186 -17.35 5.64 7.48
C ARG A 186 -18.44 6.21 8.38
N HIS A 187 -18.05 6.65 9.60
CA HIS A 187 -18.87 7.47 10.48
C HIS A 187 -18.73 8.97 10.15
N GLU A 188 -19.72 9.80 10.55
CA GLU A 188 -19.74 11.25 10.25
C GLU A 188 -18.50 11.99 10.79
N ASP A 189 -17.96 11.53 11.92
CA ASP A 189 -16.77 12.07 12.59
C ASP A 189 -15.44 11.58 12.02
N ASP A 190 -15.47 10.68 11.03
CA ASP A 190 -14.26 10.12 10.46
C ASP A 190 -13.50 11.12 9.59
N VAL A 191 -12.17 11.03 9.67
CA VAL A 191 -11.27 11.78 8.78
C VAL A 191 -11.62 11.53 7.32
N LYS A 192 -11.87 12.61 6.57
CA LYS A 192 -12.38 12.57 5.17
C LYS A 192 -11.42 11.94 4.14
N HIS A 193 -10.28 11.41 4.56
CA HIS A 193 -9.17 11.07 3.67
C HIS A 193 -8.77 9.59 3.66
N ILE A 194 -9.70 8.68 3.96
CA ILE A 194 -9.42 7.26 3.73
C ILE A 194 -9.43 7.02 2.23
N CYS A 195 -8.29 6.62 1.72
CA CYS A 195 -8.12 6.25 0.34
C CYS A 195 -7.58 4.81 0.30
N PRO A 196 -8.44 3.80 0.10
CA PRO A 196 -7.99 2.43 -0.07
C PRO A 196 -6.97 2.35 -1.21
N LEU A 197 -6.01 1.43 -1.08
CA LEU A 197 -5.05 1.16 -2.14
C LEU A 197 -5.78 0.65 -3.40
N GLN A 198 -5.33 1.08 -4.57
CA GLN A 198 -5.92 0.65 -5.84
C GLN A 198 -5.77 -0.85 -6.02
N LEU A 199 -6.86 -1.52 -6.42
CA LEU A 199 -6.86 -2.96 -6.64
C LEU A 199 -5.85 -3.38 -7.71
N ASP A 200 -5.67 -2.56 -8.77
CA ASP A 200 -4.67 -2.82 -9.81
C ASP A 200 -3.24 -2.95 -9.27
N VAL A 201 -2.88 -2.14 -8.27
CA VAL A 201 -1.55 -2.18 -7.64
C VAL A 201 -1.39 -3.47 -6.84
N ILE A 202 -2.42 -3.83 -6.07
CA ILE A 202 -2.41 -5.02 -5.23
C ILE A 202 -2.38 -6.28 -6.10
N GLU A 203 -3.23 -6.36 -7.12
CA GLU A 203 -3.29 -7.50 -8.04
C GLU A 203 -1.94 -7.74 -8.74
N ARG A 204 -1.30 -6.68 -9.27
CA ARG A 204 0.04 -6.80 -9.89
C ARG A 204 1.10 -7.26 -8.89
N ALA A 205 1.10 -6.72 -7.69
CA ALA A 205 2.04 -7.12 -6.65
C ALA A 205 1.86 -8.59 -6.25
N LEU A 206 0.61 -9.04 -6.08
CA LEU A 206 0.28 -10.43 -5.78
C LEU A 206 0.70 -11.37 -6.92
N GLU A 207 0.46 -10.99 -8.16
CA GLU A 207 0.85 -11.78 -9.32
C GLU A 207 2.36 -11.91 -9.44
N LEU A 208 3.10 -10.81 -9.27
CA LEU A 208 4.57 -10.80 -9.36
C LEU A 208 5.25 -11.54 -8.20
N TRP A 209 4.74 -11.39 -6.96
CA TRP A 209 5.52 -11.66 -5.75
C TRP A 209 4.87 -12.63 -4.77
N SER A 210 3.78 -13.29 -5.17
CA SER A 210 3.16 -14.35 -4.39
C SER A 210 2.73 -15.54 -5.26
N ALA A 211 2.78 -16.76 -4.69
CA ALA A 211 2.27 -17.96 -5.33
C ALA A 211 0.82 -18.25 -4.88
N PRO A 212 0.05 -19.05 -5.65
CA PRO A 212 -1.21 -19.60 -5.16
C PRO A 212 -1.04 -20.30 -3.80
N ASN A 213 -2.01 -20.13 -2.90
CA ASN A 213 -2.01 -20.61 -1.53
C ASN A 213 -0.95 -20.00 -0.59
N ASP A 214 -0.13 -19.06 -1.02
CA ASP A 214 0.71 -18.29 -0.11
C ASP A 214 -0.14 -17.59 0.95
N LEU A 215 0.42 -17.45 2.15
CA LEU A 215 -0.15 -16.59 3.17
C LEU A 215 0.28 -15.15 2.90
N VAL A 216 -0.68 -14.29 2.60
CA VAL A 216 -0.49 -12.84 2.43
C VAL A 216 -0.90 -12.12 3.72
N PHE A 217 -0.15 -11.11 4.10
CA PHE A 217 -0.39 -10.33 5.31
C PHE A 217 -0.52 -8.83 5.03
N SER A 218 -1.44 -8.14 5.73
CA SER A 218 -1.50 -6.68 5.81
C SER A 218 -1.64 -6.23 7.27
N PRO A 219 -0.68 -5.44 7.81
CA PRO A 219 -0.76 -4.91 9.17
C PRO A 219 -1.72 -3.71 9.30
N PHE A 220 -2.15 -3.11 8.18
CA PHE A 220 -3.07 -1.97 8.12
C PHE A 220 -4.19 -2.27 7.12
N LEU A 221 -5.11 -3.12 7.55
CA LEU A 221 -6.11 -3.72 6.66
C LEU A 221 -7.10 -2.72 6.06
N GLY A 222 -7.47 -1.68 6.82
CA GLY A 222 -8.52 -0.74 6.41
C GLY A 222 -9.82 -1.47 6.07
N VAL A 223 -10.37 -1.18 4.89
CA VAL A 223 -11.58 -1.87 4.37
C VAL A 223 -11.27 -3.19 3.65
N GLY A 224 -10.03 -3.68 3.69
CA GLY A 224 -9.67 -5.02 3.25
C GLY A 224 -9.32 -5.18 1.78
N SER A 225 -8.79 -4.15 1.11
CA SER A 225 -8.43 -4.22 -0.31
C SER A 225 -7.42 -5.33 -0.61
N GLU A 226 -6.39 -5.46 0.23
CA GLU A 226 -5.36 -6.48 0.12
C GLU A 226 -5.94 -7.88 0.35
N GLY A 227 -6.85 -8.02 1.31
CA GLY A 227 -7.55 -9.27 1.60
C GLY A 227 -8.47 -9.69 0.45
N TYR A 228 -9.26 -8.75 -0.07
CA TYR A 228 -10.14 -8.97 -1.21
C TYR A 228 -9.38 -9.50 -2.42
N CYS A 229 -8.31 -8.83 -2.84
CA CYS A 229 -7.50 -9.27 -3.97
C CYS A 229 -6.81 -10.61 -3.69
N SER A 230 -6.29 -10.82 -2.48
CA SER A 230 -5.62 -12.07 -2.10
C SER A 230 -6.55 -13.27 -2.20
N VAL A 231 -7.76 -13.16 -1.64
CA VAL A 231 -8.77 -14.23 -1.68
C VAL A 231 -9.21 -14.49 -3.11
N LYS A 232 -9.51 -13.43 -3.88
CA LYS A 232 -9.95 -13.54 -5.26
C LYS A 232 -8.92 -14.20 -6.17
N MET A 233 -7.63 -14.02 -5.88
CA MET A 233 -6.52 -14.61 -6.64
C MET A 233 -6.03 -15.95 -6.05
N GLY A 234 -6.76 -16.58 -5.12
CA GLY A 234 -6.44 -17.89 -4.56
C GLY A 234 -5.28 -17.91 -3.57
N ARG A 235 -5.06 -16.81 -2.86
CA ARG A 235 -4.11 -16.72 -1.73
C ARG A 235 -4.87 -16.80 -0.41
N ARG A 236 -4.21 -17.28 0.64
CA ARG A 236 -4.69 -17.16 2.02
C ARG A 236 -4.34 -15.78 2.54
N PHE A 237 -5.15 -15.25 3.45
CA PHE A 237 -4.94 -13.89 3.93
C PHE A 237 -5.12 -13.78 5.45
N ILE A 238 -4.26 -12.98 6.06
CA ILE A 238 -4.41 -12.46 7.43
C ILE A 238 -4.20 -10.95 7.39
N GLY A 239 -5.00 -10.21 8.15
CA GLY A 239 -4.83 -8.77 8.32
C GLY A 239 -5.17 -8.31 9.71
N SER A 240 -4.70 -7.12 10.08
CA SER A 240 -5.07 -6.46 11.33
C SER A 240 -5.67 -5.09 11.06
N GLU A 241 -6.71 -4.74 11.82
CA GLU A 241 -7.39 -3.45 11.79
C GLU A 241 -7.80 -3.06 13.21
N LEU A 242 -7.53 -1.81 13.59
CA LEU A 242 -7.89 -1.30 14.93
C LEU A 242 -9.33 -0.80 15.00
N LYS A 243 -9.88 -0.34 13.88
CA LYS A 243 -11.23 0.24 13.84
C LYS A 243 -12.26 -0.82 13.54
N PRO A 244 -13.22 -1.10 14.47
CA PRO A 244 -14.19 -2.19 14.30
C PRO A 244 -15.02 -2.05 13.02
N SER A 245 -15.50 -0.84 12.68
CA SER A 245 -16.31 -0.63 11.46
C SER A 245 -15.56 -0.93 10.17
N TYR A 246 -14.24 -0.71 10.14
CA TYR A 246 -13.40 -1.06 8.99
C TYR A 246 -13.12 -2.54 8.94
N PHE A 247 -12.88 -3.15 10.09
CA PHE A 247 -12.72 -4.59 10.21
C PHE A 247 -13.96 -5.33 9.71
N ASP A 248 -15.16 -4.92 10.16
CA ASP A 248 -16.43 -5.52 9.73
C ASP A 248 -16.64 -5.36 8.21
N GLN A 249 -16.30 -4.20 7.65
CA GLN A 249 -16.35 -3.99 6.21
C GLN A 249 -15.33 -4.85 5.46
N ALA A 250 -14.13 -5.00 5.99
CA ALA A 250 -13.11 -5.86 5.40
C ALA A 250 -13.54 -7.33 5.34
N VAL A 251 -14.19 -7.81 6.42
CA VAL A 251 -14.76 -9.18 6.45
C VAL A 251 -15.80 -9.35 5.34
N LYS A 252 -16.76 -8.42 5.21
CA LYS A 252 -17.76 -8.45 4.14
C LYS A 252 -17.13 -8.47 2.75
N ASN A 253 -16.16 -7.60 2.50
CA ASN A 253 -15.48 -7.52 1.22
C ASN A 253 -14.74 -8.84 0.88
N MET A 254 -14.14 -9.51 1.87
CA MET A 254 -13.49 -10.80 1.66
C MET A 254 -14.50 -11.94 1.44
N GLU A 255 -15.67 -11.89 2.08
CA GLU A 255 -16.77 -12.84 1.82
C GLU A 255 -17.33 -12.66 0.41
N ASP A 256 -17.46 -11.41 -0.06
CA ASP A 256 -17.87 -11.11 -1.44
C ASP A 256 -16.84 -11.64 -2.44
N ALA A 257 -15.54 -11.47 -2.18
CA ALA A 257 -14.48 -12.02 -3.01
C ALA A 257 -14.56 -13.57 -3.12
N LYS A 258 -14.88 -14.25 -2.01
CA LYS A 258 -15.10 -15.71 -2.02
C LYS A 258 -16.29 -16.11 -2.88
N ARG A 259 -17.43 -15.40 -2.75
CA ARG A 259 -18.63 -15.68 -3.55
C ARG A 259 -18.37 -15.48 -5.03
N GLU A 260 -17.79 -14.35 -5.43
CA GLU A 260 -17.42 -14.07 -6.82
C GLU A 260 -16.51 -15.16 -7.41
N THR A 261 -15.58 -15.68 -6.62
CA THR A 261 -14.69 -16.75 -7.07
C THR A 261 -15.45 -18.07 -7.25
N MET A 262 -16.34 -18.44 -6.33
CA MET A 262 -17.16 -19.67 -6.43
C MET A 262 -18.11 -19.63 -7.64
N ASP A 263 -18.74 -18.49 -7.91
CA ASP A 263 -19.65 -18.31 -9.03
C ASP A 263 -18.94 -18.46 -10.38
N LEU A 264 -17.69 -17.96 -10.50
CA LEU A 264 -16.87 -18.14 -11.69
C LEU A 264 -16.53 -19.61 -11.96
N PHE A 265 -16.31 -20.42 -10.92
CA PHE A 265 -16.09 -21.85 -11.07
C PHE A 265 -17.38 -22.62 -11.40
N ALA A 266 -18.53 -22.15 -10.93
CA ALA A 266 -19.83 -22.78 -11.22
C ALA A 266 -20.28 -22.58 -12.68
N VAL A 267 -19.95 -21.44 -13.30
CA VAL A 267 -20.29 -21.13 -14.71
C VAL A 267 -19.31 -21.77 -15.72
N GLY A 268 -18.13 -22.19 -15.28
CA GLY A 268 -17.12 -22.84 -16.17
C GLY A 268 -17.23 -24.36 -16.29
N VAL A 269 -18.32 -24.98 -15.80
CA VAL A 269 -18.54 -26.44 -15.82
C VAL A 269 -19.71 -26.83 -16.78
N GLU A 270 -20.10 -25.97 -17.70
CA GLU A 270 -21.00 -26.35 -18.82
C GLU A 270 -20.27 -26.56 -20.13
#